data_89057f724417f11a01ae589d2f2f705c
#
_entry.id   89057f724417f11a01ae589d2f2f705c
#
_cell.length_a   1.000
_cell.length_b   1.000
_cell.length_c   1.000
_cell.angle_alpha   90.00
_cell.angle_beta   90.00
_cell.angle_gamma   90.00
#
_symmetry.space_group_name_H-M   'P 1'
#
loop_
_entity.id
_entity.type
_entity.pdbx_description
1 polymer ?
#
loop_
_entity_poly.entity_id
_entity_poly.type
_entity_poly.pdbx_seq_one_letter_code
_entity_poly.pdbx_strand_id
1 'polypeptide(L)'
;MRNIFGNSQKPEAAAGRGKDEGKERAEDMNTGKKTGVYRTLSRNFERRVKSELFLEDSLPWHFNPGESYHCFSFGDVDALTYLRAILKQQPLEYILLSTFSMAITDAETLLRWQSQGLIGRIDLYLGEIFDSKFVEVYNTLRQAATLRGGRVAVFRNHSKVMAGFGERFDFAVEGSANLNSNPRCEQTVITLDTGLARFYKEEVFDNIRSFNKDFDDWKPYKLKRDETV
;
A
#
# COMPACT_ATOMS: atom_id res chain seq x y z
N MET A 1 -40.26 27.92 -22.65
CA MET A 1 -40.09 26.69 -21.87
C MET A 1 -40.60 25.52 -22.72
N ARG A 2 -39.72 24.71 -23.26
CA ARG A 2 -40.07 23.57 -24.11
C ARG A 2 -39.76 22.28 -23.36
N ASN A 3 -40.78 21.42 -23.17
CA ASN A 3 -40.69 20.10 -22.61
C ASN A 3 -39.87 19.16 -23.52
N ILE A 4 -38.84 18.52 -22.94
CA ILE A 4 -38.08 17.45 -23.59
C ILE A 4 -38.29 16.17 -22.76
N PHE A 5 -39.39 15.46 -23.01
CA PHE A 5 -39.53 14.06 -22.66
C PHE A 5 -40.15 13.35 -23.86
N GLY A 6 -39.30 12.72 -24.65
CA GLY A 6 -39.70 11.84 -25.72
C GLY A 6 -40.07 10.46 -25.18
N ASN A 7 -41.20 9.97 -25.61
CA ASN A 7 -41.71 8.61 -25.40
C ASN A 7 -40.70 7.56 -25.86
N SER A 8 -40.30 6.65 -25.00
CA SER A 8 -39.68 5.40 -25.36
C SER A 8 -40.72 4.30 -25.52
N GLN A 9 -40.94 3.88 -26.74
CA GLN A 9 -41.67 2.63 -27.06
C GLN A 9 -40.81 1.42 -26.64
N LYS A 10 -41.46 0.46 -25.98
CA LYS A 10 -40.90 -0.88 -25.70
C LYS A 10 -40.88 -1.67 -27.01
N PRO A 11 -39.79 -2.40 -27.30
CA PRO A 11 -39.83 -3.47 -28.28
C PRO A 11 -40.37 -4.77 -27.66
N GLU A 12 -41.23 -5.43 -28.41
CA GLU A 12 -41.81 -6.75 -28.13
C GLU A 12 -40.74 -7.85 -28.04
N ALA A 13 -41.02 -8.84 -27.21
CA ALA A 13 -40.23 -10.03 -27.03
C ALA A 13 -40.25 -10.93 -28.29
N ALA A 14 -39.08 -11.14 -28.89
CA ALA A 14 -38.87 -12.24 -29.82
C ALA A 14 -38.23 -13.41 -29.06
N ALA A 15 -39.01 -14.47 -28.94
CA ALA A 15 -38.55 -15.74 -28.41
C ALA A 15 -37.69 -16.49 -29.45
N GLY A 16 -36.58 -17.08 -28.97
CA GLY A 16 -36.03 -18.24 -29.61
C GLY A 16 -34.59 -18.11 -30.17
N ARG A 17 -33.77 -18.99 -29.64
CA ARG A 17 -32.44 -19.43 -30.08
C ARG A 17 -31.24 -18.73 -29.41
N GLY A 18 -30.65 -19.43 -28.47
CA GLY A 18 -29.38 -19.04 -27.84
C GLY A 18 -28.94 -20.04 -26.78
N LYS A 19 -28.86 -21.31 -27.14
CA LYS A 19 -28.26 -22.34 -26.23
C LYS A 19 -26.98 -22.95 -26.74
N ASP A 20 -26.27 -22.35 -27.69
CA ASP A 20 -25.01 -22.91 -28.20
C ASP A 20 -23.80 -21.98 -28.18
N GLU A 21 -24.00 -20.68 -28.05
CA GLU A 21 -22.84 -19.73 -28.08
C GLU A 21 -22.02 -19.71 -26.77
N GLY A 22 -22.56 -20.22 -25.67
CA GLY A 22 -21.87 -20.25 -24.37
C GLY A 22 -20.81 -21.35 -24.21
N LYS A 23 -20.93 -22.43 -24.99
CA LYS A 23 -19.97 -23.56 -24.93
C LYS A 23 -18.73 -23.34 -25.81
N GLU A 24 -18.92 -22.78 -27.01
CA GLU A 24 -17.77 -22.48 -27.88
C GLU A 24 -16.83 -21.43 -27.33
N ARG A 25 -17.34 -20.40 -26.62
CA ARG A 25 -16.46 -19.41 -25.97
C ARG A 25 -15.69 -19.98 -24.77
N ALA A 26 -16.17 -21.01 -24.13
CA ALA A 26 -15.46 -21.66 -23.01
C ALA A 26 -14.35 -22.60 -23.49
N GLU A 27 -14.51 -23.20 -24.68
CA GLU A 27 -13.48 -24.08 -25.26
C GLU A 27 -12.34 -23.31 -25.94
N ASP A 28 -12.59 -22.17 -26.54
CA ASP A 28 -11.57 -21.34 -27.20
C ASP A 28 -10.64 -20.60 -26.22
N MET A 29 -11.05 -20.43 -24.96
CA MET A 29 -10.18 -19.88 -23.90
C MET A 29 -9.17 -20.90 -23.36
N ASN A 30 -9.24 -22.16 -23.77
CA ASN A 30 -8.39 -23.25 -23.23
C ASN A 30 -7.38 -23.80 -24.25
N THR A 31 -7.23 -23.18 -25.41
CA THR A 31 -6.27 -23.64 -26.41
C THR A 31 -4.84 -23.20 -26.06
N GLY A 32 -4.11 -24.10 -25.48
CA GLY A 32 -2.66 -24.21 -25.71
C GLY A 32 -1.72 -23.59 -24.68
N LYS A 33 -2.16 -23.04 -23.54
CA LYS A 33 -1.23 -22.66 -22.47
C LYS A 33 -1.60 -23.39 -21.20
N LYS A 34 -0.74 -24.29 -20.75
CA LYS A 34 -0.84 -24.94 -19.43
C LYS A 34 -0.79 -23.87 -18.35
N THR A 35 -1.96 -23.42 -17.91
CA THR A 35 -2.11 -22.50 -16.81
C THR A 35 -2.33 -23.29 -15.54
N GLY A 36 -1.26 -23.62 -14.87
CA GLY A 36 -1.33 -24.18 -13.53
C GLY A 36 -1.69 -23.10 -12.49
N VAL A 37 -1.80 -23.51 -11.24
CA VAL A 37 -1.99 -22.71 -10.03
C VAL A 37 -1.05 -21.49 -9.97
N TYR A 38 0.05 -21.52 -10.68
CA TYR A 38 1.01 -20.45 -10.84
C TYR A 38 0.45 -19.15 -11.46
N ARG A 39 -0.60 -19.21 -12.27
CA ARG A 39 -1.18 -18.02 -12.89
C ARG A 39 -2.07 -17.19 -11.97
N THR A 40 -2.65 -17.75 -10.93
CA THR A 40 -3.45 -17.00 -9.95
C THR A 40 -2.56 -16.21 -9.00
N LEU A 41 -1.41 -16.79 -8.63
CA LEU A 41 -0.36 -16.08 -7.90
C LEU A 41 0.37 -15.06 -8.80
N SER A 42 0.49 -15.34 -10.10
CA SER A 42 1.15 -14.45 -11.06
C SER A 42 0.39 -13.16 -11.35
N ARG A 43 -0.95 -13.11 -11.20
CA ARG A 43 -1.70 -11.88 -11.45
C ARG A 43 -1.29 -10.73 -10.54
N ASN A 44 -1.15 -10.97 -9.25
CA ASN A 44 -0.71 -9.94 -8.31
C ASN A 44 0.78 -9.62 -8.50
N PHE A 45 1.59 -10.62 -8.82
CA PHE A 45 3.01 -10.41 -9.12
C PHE A 45 3.20 -9.63 -10.44
N GLU A 46 2.54 -10.03 -11.52
CA GLU A 46 2.60 -9.32 -12.81
C GLU A 46 2.08 -7.89 -12.70
N ARG A 47 1.02 -7.66 -11.93
CA ARG A 47 0.47 -6.33 -11.68
C ARG A 47 1.48 -5.48 -10.92
N ARG A 48 2.11 -6.00 -9.87
CA ARG A 48 3.13 -5.29 -9.10
C ARG A 48 4.36 -4.95 -9.95
N VAL A 49 4.84 -5.89 -10.73
CA VAL A 49 5.97 -5.65 -11.65
C VAL A 49 5.64 -4.57 -12.67
N LYS A 50 4.45 -4.61 -13.27
CA LYS A 50 3.99 -3.56 -14.19
C LYS A 50 3.88 -2.20 -13.51
N SER A 51 3.35 -2.15 -12.29
CA SER A 51 3.25 -0.93 -11.50
C SER A 51 4.64 -0.38 -11.17
N GLU A 52 5.57 -1.23 -10.78
CA GLU A 52 6.96 -0.84 -10.51
C GLU A 52 7.65 -0.27 -11.76
N LEU A 53 7.50 -0.93 -12.91
CA LEU A 53 8.05 -0.44 -14.18
C LEU A 53 7.43 0.89 -14.59
N PHE A 54 6.11 1.04 -14.47
CA PHE A 54 5.43 2.30 -14.76
C PHE A 54 5.93 3.45 -13.91
N LEU A 55 6.14 3.22 -12.60
CA LEU A 55 6.69 4.24 -11.71
C LEU A 55 8.15 4.56 -12.03
N GLU A 56 8.95 3.56 -12.41
CA GLU A 56 10.33 3.76 -12.84
C GLU A 56 10.42 4.71 -14.04
N ASP A 57 9.51 4.58 -14.99
CA ASP A 57 9.45 5.45 -16.17
C ASP A 57 8.89 6.85 -15.87
N SER A 58 8.08 6.98 -14.83
CA SER A 58 7.32 8.20 -14.51
C SER A 58 7.94 9.05 -13.41
N LEU A 59 8.71 8.44 -12.50
CA LEU A 59 9.42 9.13 -11.43
C LEU A 59 10.88 9.39 -11.83
N PRO A 60 11.51 10.47 -11.33
CA PRO A 60 12.89 10.75 -11.65
C PRO A 60 13.84 9.66 -11.11
N TRP A 61 14.94 9.44 -11.82
CA TRP A 61 16.00 8.50 -11.42
C TRP A 61 16.61 8.84 -10.04
N HIS A 62 16.56 10.10 -9.64
CA HIS A 62 17.06 10.58 -8.37
C HIS A 62 16.03 11.49 -7.73
N PHE A 63 15.67 11.17 -6.53
CA PHE A 63 14.90 12.04 -5.67
C PHE A 63 15.80 13.07 -5.01
N ASN A 64 15.38 14.34 -5.03
CA ASN A 64 16.12 15.44 -4.41
C ASN A 64 15.36 15.99 -3.20
N PRO A 65 16.04 16.23 -2.06
CA PRO A 65 15.41 16.90 -0.92
C PRO A 65 14.72 18.22 -1.32
N GLY A 66 13.54 18.46 -0.76
CA GLY A 66 12.72 19.65 -1.04
C GLY A 66 11.75 19.48 -2.22
N GLU A 67 11.78 18.37 -2.93
CA GLU A 67 10.83 18.09 -4.03
C GLU A 67 9.59 17.37 -3.54
N SER A 68 8.47 17.60 -4.26
CA SER A 68 7.22 16.86 -4.07
C SER A 68 6.71 16.31 -5.40
N TYR A 69 6.24 15.07 -5.40
CA TYR A 69 5.72 14.37 -6.57
C TYR A 69 4.27 14.01 -6.34
N HIS A 70 3.38 14.59 -7.15
CA HIS A 70 1.95 14.32 -7.12
C HIS A 70 1.61 13.26 -8.16
N CYS A 71 1.12 12.13 -7.69
CA CYS A 71 0.79 10.98 -8.52
C CYS A 71 -0.73 10.73 -8.48
N PHE A 72 -1.28 10.32 -9.61
CA PHE A 72 -2.65 9.86 -9.70
C PHE A 72 -2.67 8.56 -10.50
N SER A 73 -3.16 7.48 -9.90
CA SER A 73 -3.25 6.17 -10.52
C SER A 73 -4.70 5.82 -10.85
N PHE A 74 -4.90 4.99 -11.87
CA PHE A 74 -6.21 4.46 -12.25
C PHE A 74 -6.39 3.01 -11.79
N GLY A 75 -5.80 2.65 -10.65
CA GLY A 75 -5.87 1.33 -10.06
C GLY A 75 -4.80 0.36 -10.56
N ASP A 76 -3.78 0.87 -11.20
CA ASP A 76 -2.63 0.14 -11.76
C ASP A 76 -1.39 0.19 -10.86
N VAL A 77 -1.37 1.09 -9.87
CA VAL A 77 -0.26 1.26 -8.91
C VAL A 77 -0.73 0.98 -7.49
N ASP A 78 -0.06 0.09 -6.79
CA ASP A 78 -0.31 -0.21 -5.38
C ASP A 78 0.51 0.73 -4.48
N ALA A 79 0.02 1.03 -3.26
CA ALA A 79 0.66 1.97 -2.34
C ALA A 79 2.12 1.59 -2.00
N LEU A 80 2.43 0.30 -1.84
CA LEU A 80 3.80 -0.16 -1.58
C LEU A 80 4.75 0.03 -2.76
N THR A 81 4.24 0.23 -3.97
CA THR A 81 5.09 0.49 -5.15
C THR A 81 5.85 1.81 -5.01
N TYR A 82 5.22 2.82 -4.40
CA TYR A 82 5.88 4.10 -4.10
C TYR A 82 7.03 3.92 -3.09
N LEU A 83 6.79 3.15 -2.03
CA LEU A 83 7.85 2.80 -1.08
C LEU A 83 8.98 1.99 -1.76
N ARG A 84 8.63 1.08 -2.67
CA ARG A 84 9.63 0.34 -3.44
C ARG A 84 10.51 1.26 -4.29
N ALA A 85 9.92 2.25 -4.95
CA ALA A 85 10.68 3.24 -5.72
C ALA A 85 11.68 4.01 -4.84
N ILE A 86 11.30 4.35 -3.62
CA ILE A 86 12.18 4.99 -2.62
C ILE A 86 13.30 4.03 -2.19
N LEU A 87 12.96 2.78 -1.87
CA LEU A 87 13.93 1.77 -1.43
C LEU A 87 14.97 1.39 -2.50
N LYS A 88 14.68 1.62 -3.79
CA LYS A 88 15.68 1.51 -4.87
C LYS A 88 16.75 2.58 -4.81
N GLN A 89 16.46 3.70 -4.17
CA GLN A 89 17.40 4.83 -4.09
C GLN A 89 18.21 4.86 -2.79
N GLN A 90 17.64 4.34 -1.70
CA GLN A 90 18.34 4.23 -0.42
C GLN A 90 17.68 3.20 0.49
N PRO A 91 18.43 2.55 1.39
CA PRO A 91 17.86 1.88 2.55
C PRO A 91 17.31 2.88 3.55
N LEU A 92 16.38 2.42 4.41
CA LEU A 92 15.79 3.22 5.47
C LEU A 92 16.25 2.73 6.84
N GLU A 93 16.69 3.64 7.69
CA GLU A 93 16.92 3.37 9.10
C GLU A 93 15.61 3.07 9.82
N TYR A 94 14.61 3.88 9.56
CA TYR A 94 13.31 3.82 10.20
C TYR A 94 12.19 4.20 9.22
N ILE A 95 11.04 3.55 9.37
CA ILE A 95 9.79 3.94 8.71
C ILE A 95 8.61 3.73 9.64
N LEU A 96 7.68 4.66 9.63
CA LEU A 96 6.32 4.47 10.12
C LEU A 96 5.36 4.33 8.93
N LEU A 97 4.35 3.46 9.11
CA LEU A 97 3.29 3.27 8.12
C LEU A 97 1.93 3.29 8.81
N SER A 98 1.03 4.10 8.28
CA SER A 98 -0.34 4.22 8.75
C SER A 98 -1.31 3.75 7.68
N THR A 99 -2.25 2.86 8.02
CA THR A 99 -3.26 2.34 7.09
C THR A 99 -4.49 1.82 7.81
N PHE A 100 -5.64 1.88 7.14
CA PHE A 100 -6.89 1.30 7.63
C PHE A 100 -7.01 -0.19 7.32
N SER A 101 -6.41 -0.67 6.24
CA SER A 101 -6.40 -2.08 5.84
C SER A 101 -5.10 -2.46 5.14
N MET A 102 -4.72 -3.74 5.22
CA MET A 102 -3.51 -4.27 4.60
C MET A 102 -3.76 -5.70 4.14
N ALA A 103 -3.24 -6.06 2.96
CA ALA A 103 -3.22 -7.43 2.50
C ALA A 103 -2.05 -8.20 3.14
N ILE A 104 -2.21 -9.51 3.33
CA ILE A 104 -1.14 -10.35 3.89
C ILE A 104 0.13 -10.31 3.03
N THR A 105 -0.02 -10.30 1.72
CA THR A 105 1.11 -10.19 0.77
C THR A 105 1.90 -8.89 0.91
N ASP A 106 1.25 -7.80 1.34
CA ASP A 106 1.89 -6.51 1.57
C ASP A 106 2.63 -6.50 2.90
N ALA A 107 2.04 -7.10 3.94
CA ALA A 107 2.72 -7.34 5.21
C ALA A 107 4.00 -8.19 5.01
N GLU A 108 3.89 -9.33 4.33
CA GLU A 108 5.02 -10.19 4.00
C GLU A 108 6.09 -9.47 3.19
N THR A 109 5.69 -8.59 2.26
CA THR A 109 6.62 -7.80 1.46
C THR A 109 7.42 -6.83 2.33
N LEU A 110 6.76 -6.10 3.24
CA LEU A 110 7.42 -5.21 4.20
C LEU A 110 8.42 -5.98 5.08
N LEU A 111 8.01 -7.11 5.63
CA LEU A 111 8.86 -7.94 6.48
C LEU A 111 10.05 -8.55 5.73
N ARG A 112 9.86 -8.88 4.45
CA ARG A 112 10.95 -9.31 3.58
C ARG A 112 11.95 -8.18 3.34
N TRP A 113 11.51 -6.94 3.05
CA TRP A 113 12.41 -5.79 2.92
C TRP A 113 13.18 -5.51 4.20
N GLN A 114 12.53 -5.67 5.36
CA GLN A 114 13.22 -5.58 6.64
C GLN A 114 14.26 -6.69 6.81
N SER A 115 13.94 -7.94 6.45
CA SER A 115 14.90 -9.06 6.56
C SER A 115 16.08 -8.94 5.60
N GLN A 116 15.90 -8.23 4.49
CA GLN A 116 16.95 -7.92 3.51
C GLN A 116 17.80 -6.70 3.90
N GLY A 117 17.52 -6.05 5.03
CA GLY A 117 18.24 -4.86 5.47
C GLY A 117 17.91 -3.58 4.70
N LEU A 118 16.89 -3.61 3.84
CA LEU A 118 16.41 -2.42 3.15
C LEU A 118 15.65 -1.47 4.09
N ILE A 119 15.09 -2.01 5.18
CA ILE A 119 14.41 -1.26 6.24
C ILE A 119 14.93 -1.76 7.59
N GLY A 120 15.42 -0.86 8.42
CA GLY A 120 15.92 -1.20 9.75
C GLY A 120 14.76 -1.46 10.72
N ARG A 121 13.98 -0.45 11.03
CA ARG A 121 12.83 -0.57 11.94
C ARG A 121 11.53 -0.12 11.28
N ILE A 122 10.45 -0.83 11.59
CA ILE A 122 9.10 -0.54 11.11
C ILE A 122 8.17 -0.34 12.31
N ASP A 123 7.50 0.81 12.37
CA ASP A 123 6.41 1.07 13.27
C ASP A 123 5.09 1.17 12.47
N LEU A 124 4.07 0.44 12.90
CA LEU A 124 2.79 0.29 12.20
C LEU A 124 1.64 0.89 13.02
N TYR A 125 0.80 1.65 12.34
CA TYR A 125 -0.34 2.38 12.88
C TYR A 125 -1.60 1.97 12.12
N LEU A 126 -2.35 1.05 12.69
CA LEU A 126 -3.39 0.27 12.02
C LEU A 126 -4.79 0.72 12.45
N GLY A 127 -5.76 0.54 11.55
CA GLY A 127 -7.16 0.76 11.87
C GLY A 127 -7.69 -0.22 12.92
N GLU A 128 -8.73 0.18 13.65
CA GLU A 128 -9.34 -0.57 14.74
C GLU A 128 -9.91 -1.94 14.36
N ILE A 129 -10.03 -2.21 13.08
CA ILE A 129 -10.57 -3.49 12.57
C ILE A 129 -9.51 -4.59 12.39
N PHE A 130 -8.22 -4.29 12.64
CA PHE A 130 -7.15 -5.24 12.36
C PHE A 130 -7.18 -6.48 13.25
N ASP A 131 -7.52 -6.32 14.53
CA ASP A 131 -7.62 -7.43 15.48
C ASP A 131 -8.83 -8.34 15.25
N SER A 132 -9.80 -7.90 14.46
CA SER A 132 -11.05 -8.62 14.19
C SER A 132 -11.22 -9.09 12.74
N LYS A 133 -10.86 -8.24 11.77
CA LYS A 133 -11.04 -8.55 10.33
C LYS A 133 -9.75 -8.96 9.62
N PHE A 134 -8.60 -8.53 10.10
CA PHE A 134 -7.29 -8.81 9.50
C PHE A 134 -6.38 -9.58 10.47
N VAL A 135 -6.96 -10.56 11.19
CA VAL A 135 -6.30 -11.28 12.31
C VAL A 135 -4.97 -11.91 11.90
N GLU A 136 -4.90 -12.53 10.72
CA GLU A 136 -3.68 -13.13 10.21
C GLU A 136 -2.58 -12.08 9.99
N VAL A 137 -2.93 -11.00 9.31
CA VAL A 137 -2.01 -9.87 9.07
C VAL A 137 -1.54 -9.27 10.40
N TYR A 138 -2.47 -9.02 11.32
CA TYR A 138 -2.18 -8.46 12.63
C TYR A 138 -1.21 -9.32 13.42
N ASN A 139 -1.46 -10.64 13.50
CA ASN A 139 -0.59 -11.57 14.21
C ASN A 139 0.81 -11.66 13.58
N THR A 140 0.89 -11.71 12.26
CA THR A 140 2.15 -11.72 11.51
C THR A 140 2.99 -10.48 11.81
N LEU A 141 2.37 -9.30 11.77
CA LEU A 141 3.05 -8.03 12.05
C LEU A 141 3.49 -7.92 13.53
N ARG A 142 2.65 -8.35 14.47
CA ARG A 142 3.00 -8.36 15.90
C ARG A 142 4.18 -9.28 16.20
N GLN A 143 4.16 -10.48 15.65
CA GLN A 143 5.26 -11.43 15.82
C GLN A 143 6.57 -10.83 15.28
N ALA A 144 6.54 -10.21 14.12
CA ALA A 144 7.72 -9.57 13.54
C ALA A 144 8.22 -8.39 14.39
N ALA A 145 7.32 -7.53 14.88
CA ALA A 145 7.66 -6.42 15.76
C ALA A 145 8.31 -6.88 17.08
N THR A 146 7.81 -7.97 17.65
CA THR A 146 8.41 -8.59 18.85
C THR A 146 9.81 -9.11 18.60
N LEU A 147 10.06 -9.73 17.44
CA LEU A 147 11.36 -10.33 17.12
C LEU A 147 12.41 -9.32 16.66
N ARG A 148 12.02 -8.27 15.99
CA ARG A 148 12.93 -7.35 15.29
C ARG A 148 12.94 -5.93 15.85
N GLY A 149 12.16 -5.69 16.87
CA GLY A 149 11.81 -4.35 17.33
C GLY A 149 10.83 -3.69 16.39
N GLY A 150 10.03 -2.78 16.91
CA GLY A 150 9.00 -2.06 16.18
C GLY A 150 7.73 -1.93 17.00
N ARG A 151 6.73 -1.33 16.40
CA ARG A 151 5.43 -1.08 17.02
C ARG A 151 4.31 -1.56 16.12
N VAL A 152 3.26 -2.12 16.70
CA VAL A 152 1.98 -2.37 16.03
C VAL A 152 0.88 -1.74 16.85
N ALA A 153 0.56 -0.49 16.56
CA ALA A 153 -0.48 0.30 17.22
C ALA A 153 -1.83 0.14 16.51
N VAL A 154 -2.89 -0.10 17.27
CA VAL A 154 -4.27 -0.17 16.77
C VAL A 154 -5.10 0.93 17.41
N PHE A 155 -5.77 1.74 16.61
CA PHE A 155 -6.61 2.84 17.07
C PHE A 155 -7.66 3.21 16.01
N ARG A 156 -8.51 4.18 16.27
CA ARG A 156 -9.48 4.70 15.28
C ARG A 156 -8.73 5.45 14.18
N ASN A 157 -8.24 4.70 13.21
CA ASN A 157 -7.36 5.20 12.17
C ASN A 157 -7.92 4.96 10.77
N HIS A 158 -7.97 6.02 9.96
CA HIS A 158 -8.27 5.92 8.52
C HIS A 158 -7.21 6.64 7.67
N SER A 159 -6.12 7.11 8.28
CA SER A 159 -5.03 7.76 7.55
C SER A 159 -4.22 6.75 6.72
N LYS A 160 -3.60 7.24 5.66
CA LYS A 160 -2.69 6.50 4.80
C LYS A 160 -1.45 7.37 4.63
N VAL A 161 -0.50 7.13 5.51
CA VAL A 161 0.75 7.89 5.59
C VAL A 161 1.91 6.92 5.74
N MET A 162 2.99 7.20 5.06
CA MET A 162 4.30 6.61 5.33
C MET A 162 5.27 7.75 5.58
N ALA A 163 6.04 7.70 6.64
CA ALA A 163 7.15 8.63 6.85
C ALA A 163 8.42 7.84 7.15
N GLY A 164 9.45 8.08 6.37
CA GLY A 164 10.68 7.30 6.39
C GLY A 164 11.93 8.16 6.48
N PHE A 165 12.97 7.59 7.09
CA PHE A 165 14.23 8.23 7.40
C PHE A 165 15.37 7.40 6.83
N GLY A 166 16.14 8.02 5.97
CA GLY A 166 17.29 7.41 5.32
C GLY A 166 18.55 8.28 5.41
N GLU A 167 19.63 7.83 4.82
CA GLU A 167 20.89 8.58 4.83
C GLU A 167 20.89 9.74 3.84
N ARG A 168 20.21 9.57 2.69
CA ARG A 168 20.24 10.58 1.62
C ARG A 168 19.12 11.60 1.75
N PHE A 169 17.93 11.15 2.12
CA PHE A 169 16.76 12.00 2.32
C PHE A 169 15.74 11.34 3.25
N ASP A 170 14.94 12.17 3.89
CA ASP A 170 13.72 11.78 4.59
C ASP A 170 12.52 12.12 3.74
N PHE A 171 11.41 11.45 3.99
CA PHE A 171 10.21 11.64 3.17
C PHE A 171 8.93 11.37 3.94
N ALA A 172 7.84 11.94 3.41
CA ALA A 172 6.48 11.51 3.69
C ALA A 172 5.78 11.10 2.39
N VAL A 173 5.00 10.03 2.44
CA VAL A 173 4.05 9.63 1.39
C VAL A 173 2.66 9.72 1.98
N GLU A 174 1.82 10.50 1.35
CA GLU A 174 0.44 10.74 1.75
C GLU A 174 -0.48 10.31 0.60
N GLY A 175 -1.58 9.64 0.91
CA GLY A 175 -2.46 9.19 -0.17
C GLY A 175 -3.84 8.74 0.27
N SER A 176 -4.61 8.32 -0.71
CA SER A 176 -5.94 7.73 -0.49
C SER A 176 -5.91 6.20 -0.42
N ALA A 177 -4.86 5.56 -0.97
CA ALA A 177 -4.74 4.11 -1.05
C ALA A 177 -4.30 3.46 0.27
N ASN A 178 -5.02 2.42 0.69
CA ASN A 178 -4.56 1.53 1.76
C ASN A 178 -3.40 0.63 1.25
N LEU A 179 -2.74 -0.04 2.20
CA LEU A 179 -1.71 -1.05 1.90
C LEU A 179 -2.35 -2.37 1.44
N ASN A 180 -3.02 -2.31 0.31
CA ASN A 180 -3.61 -3.44 -0.39
C ASN A 180 -3.73 -3.12 -1.88
N SER A 181 -3.91 -4.15 -2.70
CA SER A 181 -4.22 -3.95 -4.12
C SER A 181 -5.64 -3.42 -4.26
N ASN A 182 -5.77 -2.23 -4.85
CA ASN A 182 -7.05 -1.57 -5.07
C ASN A 182 -7.18 -1.12 -6.54
N PRO A 183 -8.19 -1.62 -7.28
CA PRO A 183 -8.41 -1.23 -8.68
C PRO A 183 -9.15 0.11 -8.82
N ARG A 184 -9.01 1.02 -7.88
CA ARG A 184 -9.65 2.34 -7.89
C ARG A 184 -8.66 3.43 -8.25
N CYS A 185 -9.19 4.57 -8.67
CA CYS A 185 -8.37 5.78 -8.79
C CYS A 185 -7.88 6.20 -7.41
N GLU A 186 -6.59 6.40 -7.30
CA GLU A 186 -5.95 6.79 -6.05
C GLU A 186 -4.99 7.96 -6.28
N GLN A 187 -4.94 8.84 -5.31
CA GLN A 187 -3.99 9.95 -5.26
C GLN A 187 -2.87 9.61 -4.31
N THR A 188 -1.65 9.98 -4.67
CA THR A 188 -0.48 9.85 -3.80
C THR A 188 0.45 11.04 -3.98
N VAL A 189 0.97 11.57 -2.88
CA VAL A 189 2.01 12.60 -2.87
C VAL A 189 3.23 12.06 -2.15
N ILE A 190 4.39 12.15 -2.79
CA ILE A 190 5.68 11.87 -2.16
C ILE A 190 6.33 13.23 -1.92
N THR A 191 6.62 13.58 -0.68
CA THR A 191 7.31 14.81 -0.31
C THR A 191 8.64 14.48 0.35
N LEU A 192 9.72 15.00 -0.20
CA LEU A 192 11.08 14.77 0.30
C LEU A 192 11.47 15.91 1.23
N ASP A 193 10.95 15.85 2.45
CA ASP A 193 11.14 16.89 3.45
C ASP A 193 11.29 16.28 4.85
N THR A 194 12.42 16.60 5.50
CA THR A 194 12.72 16.11 6.85
C THR A 194 11.77 16.69 7.89
N GLY A 195 11.32 17.94 7.74
CA GLY A 195 10.40 18.57 8.67
C GLY A 195 9.04 17.88 8.67
N LEU A 196 8.50 17.58 7.47
CA LEU A 196 7.25 16.86 7.32
C LEU A 196 7.35 15.41 7.85
N ALA A 197 8.45 14.71 7.55
CA ALA A 197 8.67 13.37 8.06
C ALA A 197 8.73 13.35 9.61
N ARG A 198 9.44 14.31 10.22
CA ARG A 198 9.50 14.48 11.68
C ARG A 198 8.16 14.87 12.28
N PHE A 199 7.42 15.77 11.64
CA PHE A 199 6.06 16.12 12.07
C PHE A 199 5.20 14.87 12.23
N TYR A 200 5.17 14.01 11.19
CA TYR A 200 4.41 12.76 11.30
C TYR A 200 4.94 11.86 12.42
N LYS A 201 6.25 11.68 12.51
CA LYS A 201 6.83 10.83 13.54
C LYS A 201 6.60 11.37 14.94
N GLU A 202 7.11 12.58 15.22
CA GLU A 202 7.31 13.10 16.58
C GLU A 202 6.05 13.76 17.14
N GLU A 203 5.31 14.49 16.31
CA GLU A 203 4.13 15.23 16.77
C GLU A 203 2.83 14.42 16.64
N VAL A 204 2.75 13.51 15.66
CA VAL A 204 1.54 12.72 15.42
C VAL A 204 1.68 11.31 15.98
N PHE A 205 2.49 10.47 15.34
CA PHE A 205 2.41 9.03 15.56
C PHE A 205 3.11 8.54 16.83
N ASP A 206 4.17 9.17 17.27
CA ASP A 206 4.81 8.84 18.55
C ASP A 206 3.88 9.12 19.76
N ASN A 207 2.88 10.01 19.59
CA ASN A 207 1.90 10.38 20.61
C ASN A 207 0.60 9.54 20.57
N ILE A 208 0.44 8.65 19.59
CA ILE A 208 -0.76 7.82 19.48
C ILE A 208 -0.85 6.82 20.62
N ARG A 209 -2.02 6.79 21.29
CA ARG A 209 -2.40 5.73 22.24
C ARG A 209 -3.12 4.63 21.49
N SER A 210 -2.67 3.41 21.65
CA SER A 210 -3.25 2.25 21.01
C SER A 210 -4.32 1.58 21.87
N PHE A 211 -5.22 0.82 21.25
CA PHE A 211 -6.22 0.01 21.95
C PHE A 211 -5.66 -1.35 22.39
N ASN A 212 -4.63 -1.83 21.72
CA ASN A 212 -3.93 -3.04 22.13
C ASN A 212 -2.92 -2.72 23.24
N LYS A 213 -2.73 -3.65 24.16
CA LYS A 213 -1.86 -3.47 25.35
C LYS A 213 -0.36 -3.49 25.07
N ASP A 214 0.07 -3.26 23.84
CA ASP A 214 1.50 -3.31 23.44
C ASP A 214 2.33 -2.11 23.92
N PHE A 215 1.76 -1.31 24.83
CA PHE A 215 2.21 0.04 25.08
C PHE A 215 3.01 0.25 26.32
N ASP A 216 2.84 -0.61 27.31
CA ASP A 216 3.42 -0.33 28.62
C ASP A 216 4.95 -0.22 28.57
N ASP A 217 5.58 -0.85 27.56
CA ASP A 217 7.02 -0.83 27.36
C ASP A 217 7.51 -0.13 26.08
N TRP A 218 6.60 0.31 25.20
CA TRP A 218 7.02 0.94 23.95
C TRP A 218 7.57 2.35 24.20
N LYS A 219 8.71 2.63 23.53
CA LYS A 219 9.29 3.98 23.48
C LYS A 219 9.48 4.42 22.04
N PRO A 220 9.27 5.72 21.74
CA PRO A 220 9.57 6.29 20.45
C PRO A 220 10.97 5.94 19.99
N TYR A 221 11.11 5.57 18.73
CA TYR A 221 12.42 5.30 18.14
C TYR A 221 13.22 6.59 18.04
N LYS A 222 14.44 6.58 18.55
CA LYS A 222 15.40 7.66 18.36
C LYS A 222 16.23 7.38 17.11
N LEU A 223 16.27 8.33 16.20
CA LEU A 223 17.10 8.23 15.00
C LEU A 223 18.58 8.31 15.42
N LYS A 224 19.44 7.49 14.81
CA LYS A 224 20.88 7.44 15.15
C LYS A 224 21.55 8.79 15.06
N ARG A 225 21.17 9.60 14.08
CA ARG A 225 21.70 10.97 13.92
C ARG A 225 21.34 11.91 15.06
N ASP A 226 20.30 11.62 15.83
CA ASP A 226 19.89 12.42 16.99
C ASP A 226 20.59 11.97 18.29
N GLU A 227 21.29 10.83 18.28
CA GLU A 227 22.05 10.31 19.41
C GLU A 227 23.47 10.89 19.48
N THR A 228 23.92 11.56 18.42
CA THR A 228 25.28 12.10 18.27
C THR A 228 25.40 13.58 18.63
N VAL A 229 24.39 14.19 19.23
CA VAL A 229 24.40 15.61 19.66
C VAL A 229 24.49 15.69 21.20
#